data_0b53cc312e52eccbef4fc86c41b62a0a
#
_entry.id   0b53cc312e52eccbef4fc86c41b62a0a
#
_cell.length_a   1.000
_cell.length_b   1.000
_cell.length_c   1.000
_cell.angle_alpha   90.00
_cell.angle_beta   90.00
_cell.angle_gamma   90.00
#
_symmetry.space_group_name_H-M   'P 1'
#
loop_
_entity.id
_entity.type
_entity.pdbx_description
1 polymer ?
#
loop_
_entity_poly.entity_id
_entity_poly.type
_entity_poly.pdbx_seq_one_letter_code
_entity_poly.pdbx_strand_id
1 'polypeptide(L)'
;MSSRYLGERFDIHTGGIDLATVHHTNEVAQSECGFGVHPWVSYWMHNEFLSMGGDEKMSKSKGNVKTLTDLIDRGIDPLAFRYFFLQAHYRQQQAFSDEAIASAAKGFKRLQKIAAELEAVEGDGSADEQGPYRARFREALADDLNAPRAMAVVWDVARSDSLADVDRRDLMRAFDPVLGLQLGCASTAVSDEWESDPRIDGLLAERNNAREAKDWATADRVRDELAAEGIEIVDSPEGPRWRRK
;
A
#
# COMPACT_ATOMS: atom_id res chain seq x y z
N MET A 1 2.50 30.13 -1.49
CA MET A 1 1.27 29.36 -1.85
C MET A 1 0.57 28.79 -0.62
N SER A 2 1.25 28.16 0.31
CA SER A 2 0.71 27.57 1.55
C SER A 2 -0.14 28.57 2.36
N SER A 3 0.36 29.78 2.61
CA SER A 3 -0.32 30.82 3.37
C SER A 3 -1.71 31.23 2.82
N ARG A 4 -1.92 31.07 1.51
CA ARG A 4 -3.23 31.38 0.89
C ARG A 4 -4.33 30.38 1.32
N TYR A 5 -3.97 29.13 1.59
CA TYR A 5 -4.92 28.06 1.87
C TYR A 5 -4.91 27.62 3.33
N LEU A 6 -3.75 27.68 4.00
CA LEU A 6 -3.56 27.21 5.35
C LEU A 6 -3.44 28.34 6.39
N GLY A 7 -3.39 29.60 5.93
CA GLY A 7 -3.13 30.75 6.80
C GLY A 7 -1.63 31.01 6.96
N GLU A 8 -1.30 32.01 7.78
CA GLU A 8 0.08 32.43 8.05
C GLU A 8 0.81 31.49 9.01
N ARG A 9 0.08 30.65 9.73
CA ARG A 9 0.59 29.56 10.58
C ARG A 9 -0.23 28.31 10.33
N PHE A 10 0.44 27.16 10.34
CA PHE A 10 -0.24 25.88 10.22
C PHE A 10 0.48 24.78 11.04
N ASP A 11 -0.20 23.66 11.22
CA ASP A 11 0.22 22.68 12.21
C ASP A 11 1.40 21.82 11.74
N ILE A 12 1.31 21.22 10.54
CA ILE A 12 2.25 20.20 10.10
C ILE A 12 2.80 20.54 8.72
N HIS A 13 4.13 20.50 8.59
CA HIS A 13 4.85 20.56 7.32
C HIS A 13 5.73 19.33 7.14
N THR A 14 5.66 18.71 5.97
CA THR A 14 6.36 17.46 5.70
C THR A 14 7.31 17.57 4.52
N GLY A 15 8.33 16.72 4.49
CA GLY A 15 9.25 16.61 3.34
C GLY A 15 10.22 15.45 3.49
N GLY A 16 11.08 15.27 2.48
CA GLY A 16 12.22 14.37 2.59
C GLY A 16 13.29 14.97 3.53
N ILE A 17 14.14 14.11 4.10
CA ILE A 17 15.20 14.53 5.01
C ILE A 17 16.18 15.52 4.36
N ASP A 18 16.35 15.48 3.04
CA ASP A 18 17.18 16.40 2.27
C ASP A 18 16.66 17.84 2.29
N LEU A 19 15.36 18.04 2.49
CA LEU A 19 14.76 19.37 2.56
C LEU A 19 15.03 20.08 3.89
N ALA A 20 15.28 19.33 4.95
CA ALA A 20 15.40 19.85 6.32
C ALA A 20 16.48 20.92 6.45
N THR A 21 17.66 20.71 5.86
CA THR A 21 18.85 21.55 6.09
C THR A 21 18.90 22.83 5.29
N VAL A 22 18.26 22.88 4.12
CA VAL A 22 18.34 24.04 3.22
C VAL A 22 16.95 24.58 2.89
N HIS A 23 16.09 23.76 2.28
CA HIS A 23 14.81 24.20 1.76
C HIS A 23 13.87 24.67 2.90
N HIS A 24 13.61 23.81 3.86
CA HIS A 24 12.71 24.14 4.98
C HIS A 24 13.28 25.22 5.90
N THR A 25 14.61 25.24 6.10
CA THR A 25 15.27 26.33 6.86
C THR A 25 15.06 27.69 6.17
N ASN A 26 15.13 27.74 4.85
CA ASN A 26 14.86 28.96 4.09
C ASN A 26 13.38 29.34 4.13
N GLU A 27 12.47 28.35 4.06
CA GLU A 27 11.03 28.61 4.19
C GLU A 27 10.66 29.20 5.56
N VAL A 28 11.26 28.67 6.64
CA VAL A 28 11.12 29.23 8.01
C VAL A 28 11.55 30.69 8.01
N ALA A 29 12.77 30.99 7.55
CA ALA A 29 13.30 32.35 7.54
C ALA A 29 12.42 33.31 6.73
N GLN A 30 12.00 32.90 5.53
CA GLN A 30 11.17 33.73 4.65
C GLN A 30 9.78 33.96 5.24
N SER A 31 9.14 32.92 5.80
CA SER A 31 7.77 33.02 6.27
C SER A 31 7.67 33.72 7.62
N GLU A 32 8.55 33.41 8.55
CA GLU A 32 8.57 34.05 9.87
C GLU A 32 8.89 35.56 9.76
N CYS A 33 9.88 35.91 8.93
CA CYS A 33 10.20 37.32 8.67
C CYS A 33 9.11 38.02 7.86
N GLY A 34 8.53 37.34 6.88
CA GLY A 34 7.54 37.94 5.99
C GLY A 34 6.18 38.17 6.62
N PHE A 35 5.76 37.28 7.53
CA PHE A 35 4.47 37.37 8.23
C PHE A 35 4.59 37.93 9.66
N GLY A 36 5.80 38.00 10.21
CA GLY A 36 6.01 38.43 11.60
C GLY A 36 5.46 37.42 12.63
N VAL A 37 5.39 36.14 12.29
CA VAL A 37 4.87 35.05 13.12
C VAL A 37 5.99 34.10 13.56
N HIS A 38 5.90 33.54 14.78
CA HIS A 38 6.84 32.54 15.27
C HIS A 38 6.12 31.61 16.27
N PRO A 39 6.24 30.28 16.13
CA PRO A 39 6.75 29.54 14.98
C PRO A 39 5.76 29.62 13.80
N TRP A 40 6.27 29.58 12.57
CA TRP A 40 5.46 29.48 11.35
C TRP A 40 4.76 28.14 11.24
N VAL A 41 5.49 27.05 11.55
CA VAL A 41 4.97 25.68 11.56
C VAL A 41 5.18 25.06 12.93
N SER A 42 4.15 24.38 13.47
CA SER A 42 4.21 23.78 14.81
C SER A 42 5.01 22.49 14.81
N TYR A 43 4.84 21.64 13.77
CA TYR A 43 5.47 20.32 13.69
C TYR A 43 6.09 20.09 12.31
N TRP A 44 7.34 19.67 12.31
CA TRP A 44 8.09 19.30 11.12
C TRP A 44 8.25 17.80 11.06
N MET A 45 7.91 17.21 9.91
CA MET A 45 8.04 15.77 9.71
C MET A 45 8.90 15.48 8.48
N HIS A 46 10.05 14.82 8.69
CA HIS A 46 10.96 14.47 7.61
C HIS A 46 11.07 12.95 7.51
N ASN A 47 10.78 12.43 6.32
CA ASN A 47 10.93 11.01 6.03
C ASN A 47 12.23 10.72 5.29
N GLU A 48 12.74 9.52 5.52
CA GLU A 48 13.88 8.99 4.81
C GLU A 48 13.52 8.54 3.38
N PHE A 49 14.56 8.26 2.60
CA PHE A 49 14.43 7.83 1.23
C PHE A 49 14.10 6.35 1.09
N LEU A 50 13.41 6.04 0.02
CA LEU A 50 13.32 4.70 -0.52
C LEU A 50 14.56 4.47 -1.41
N SER A 51 15.42 3.51 -1.06
CA SER A 51 16.56 3.11 -1.87
C SER A 51 16.20 1.93 -2.77
N MET A 52 16.80 1.86 -3.95
CA MET A 52 16.51 0.80 -4.94
C MET A 52 17.42 -0.43 -4.81
N GLY A 53 18.03 -0.65 -3.63
CA GLY A 53 18.95 -1.77 -3.47
C GLY A 53 20.21 -1.62 -4.35
N GLY A 54 21.32 -1.14 -3.77
CA GLY A 54 22.53 -0.75 -4.47
C GLY A 54 22.72 0.77 -4.52
N ASP A 55 23.84 1.23 -5.06
CA ASP A 55 24.18 2.67 -5.17
C ASP A 55 23.37 3.43 -6.24
N GLU A 56 22.38 2.81 -6.87
CA GLU A 56 21.58 3.44 -7.91
C GLU A 56 20.44 4.29 -7.34
N LYS A 57 20.58 5.59 -7.52
CA LYS A 57 19.51 6.56 -7.26
C LYS A 57 18.46 6.51 -8.36
N MET A 58 17.16 6.41 -7.99
CA MET A 58 16.07 6.61 -8.95
C MET A 58 16.19 7.98 -9.63
N SER A 59 16.14 8.00 -10.95
CA SER A 59 16.21 9.22 -11.74
C SER A 59 15.38 9.08 -13.01
N LYS A 60 14.55 10.09 -13.28
CA LYS A 60 13.76 10.15 -14.53
C LYS A 60 14.66 10.11 -15.77
N SER A 61 15.85 10.69 -15.70
CA SER A 61 16.82 10.71 -16.81
C SER A 61 17.43 9.34 -17.09
N LYS A 62 17.41 8.42 -16.13
CA LYS A 62 17.91 7.04 -16.29
C LYS A 62 16.80 6.04 -16.67
N GLY A 63 15.53 6.48 -16.71
CA GLY A 63 14.41 5.61 -17.04
C GLY A 63 14.12 4.49 -16.02
N ASN A 64 14.70 4.59 -14.80
CA ASN A 64 14.58 3.56 -13.76
C ASN A 64 13.56 3.92 -12.66
N VAL A 65 12.67 4.88 -12.94
CA VAL A 65 11.59 5.24 -12.02
C VAL A 65 10.48 4.19 -12.11
N LYS A 66 10.27 3.46 -11.04
CA LYS A 66 9.11 2.57 -10.90
C LYS A 66 7.93 3.37 -10.36
N THR A 67 6.82 3.36 -11.07
CA THR A 67 5.57 4.00 -10.67
C THR A 67 4.66 2.97 -9.98
N LEU A 68 3.60 3.45 -9.32
CA LEU A 68 2.58 2.56 -8.77
C LEU A 68 1.89 1.75 -9.88
N THR A 69 1.70 2.35 -11.06
CA THR A 69 1.16 1.67 -12.23
C THR A 69 2.01 0.48 -12.64
N ASP A 70 3.35 0.63 -12.65
CA ASP A 70 4.27 -0.48 -12.98
C ASP A 70 4.14 -1.65 -12.00
N LEU A 71 3.82 -1.38 -10.73
CA LEU A 71 3.57 -2.43 -9.74
C LEU A 71 2.23 -3.12 -9.98
N ILE A 72 1.19 -2.35 -10.31
CA ILE A 72 -0.13 -2.88 -10.66
C ILE A 72 -0.04 -3.76 -11.91
N ASP A 73 0.65 -3.30 -12.96
CA ASP A 73 0.85 -4.05 -14.20
C ASP A 73 1.60 -5.37 -13.98
N ARG A 74 2.38 -5.44 -12.89
CA ARG A 74 3.08 -6.67 -12.44
C ARG A 74 2.22 -7.53 -11.50
N GLY A 75 0.94 -7.19 -11.31
CA GLY A 75 0.01 -7.91 -10.45
C GLY A 75 0.25 -7.70 -8.94
N ILE A 76 0.94 -6.64 -8.55
CA ILE A 76 1.16 -6.30 -7.14
C ILE A 76 0.03 -5.40 -6.66
N ASP A 77 -0.66 -5.85 -5.61
CA ASP A 77 -1.70 -5.05 -4.96
C ASP A 77 -1.12 -3.75 -4.40
N PRO A 78 -1.69 -2.57 -4.71
CA PRO A 78 -1.27 -1.30 -4.13
C PRO A 78 -1.27 -1.28 -2.60
N LEU A 79 -2.17 -2.00 -1.95
CA LEU A 79 -2.20 -2.10 -0.49
C LEU A 79 -1.06 -2.96 0.06
N ALA A 80 -0.55 -3.93 -0.71
CA ALA A 80 0.68 -4.64 -0.36
C ALA A 80 1.89 -3.70 -0.37
N PHE A 81 1.93 -2.72 -1.27
CA PHE A 81 2.95 -1.69 -1.29
C PHE A 81 2.82 -0.73 -0.08
N ARG A 82 1.59 -0.35 0.28
CA ARG A 82 1.35 0.39 1.52
C ARG A 82 1.78 -0.40 2.75
N TYR A 83 1.44 -1.68 2.81
CA TYR A 83 1.87 -2.58 3.88
C TYR A 83 3.40 -2.69 3.98
N PHE A 84 4.11 -2.70 2.83
CA PHE A 84 5.58 -2.68 2.80
C PHE A 84 6.13 -1.44 3.52
N PHE A 85 5.58 -0.24 3.29
CA PHE A 85 6.02 0.97 4.00
C PHE A 85 5.74 0.94 5.49
N LEU A 86 4.64 0.32 5.93
CA LEU A 86 4.31 0.22 7.36
C LEU A 86 5.26 -0.72 8.13
N GLN A 87 6.11 -1.48 7.45
CA GLN A 87 7.10 -2.35 8.08
C GLN A 87 8.39 -1.63 8.51
N ALA A 88 8.60 -0.39 8.07
CA ALA A 88 9.73 0.43 8.45
C ALA A 88 9.26 1.73 9.13
N HIS A 89 10.09 2.26 10.03
CA HIS A 89 9.85 3.58 10.58
C HIS A 89 10.15 4.65 9.51
N TYR A 90 9.32 5.69 9.41
CA TYR A 90 9.46 6.72 8.36
C TYR A 90 10.81 7.47 8.39
N ARG A 91 11.51 7.45 9.54
CA ARG A 91 12.88 8.01 9.71
C ARG A 91 13.98 7.03 9.32
N GLN A 92 13.64 5.84 8.84
CA GLN A 92 14.62 4.84 8.42
C GLN A 92 14.55 4.65 6.92
N GLN A 93 15.73 4.62 6.29
CA GLN A 93 15.83 4.29 4.88
C GLN A 93 15.35 2.86 4.65
N GLN A 94 14.44 2.70 3.69
CA GLN A 94 13.90 1.40 3.32
C GLN A 94 14.41 1.01 1.93
N ALA A 95 14.94 -0.22 1.82
CA ALA A 95 15.39 -0.76 0.55
C ALA A 95 14.22 -1.39 -0.21
N PHE A 96 13.97 -0.92 -1.41
CA PHE A 96 13.03 -1.52 -2.34
C PHE A 96 13.75 -2.56 -3.20
N SER A 97 13.29 -3.80 -3.14
CA SER A 97 13.67 -4.84 -4.09
C SER A 97 12.44 -5.65 -4.47
N ASP A 98 12.52 -6.37 -5.58
CA ASP A 98 11.41 -7.22 -6.03
C ASP A 98 11.12 -8.33 -5.00
N GLU A 99 12.16 -8.85 -4.32
CA GLU A 99 12.02 -9.83 -3.24
C GLU A 99 11.35 -9.23 -2.00
N ALA A 100 11.71 -8.00 -1.62
CA ALA A 100 11.13 -7.33 -0.46
C ALA A 100 9.63 -7.06 -0.67
N ILE A 101 9.26 -6.59 -1.87
CA ILE A 101 7.85 -6.38 -2.24
C ILE A 101 7.08 -7.71 -2.31
N ALA A 102 7.65 -8.75 -2.91
CA ALA A 102 7.01 -10.07 -2.96
C ALA A 102 6.81 -10.66 -1.56
N SER A 103 7.77 -10.46 -0.65
CA SER A 103 7.64 -10.87 0.76
C SER A 103 6.54 -10.09 1.47
N ALA A 104 6.49 -8.77 1.29
CA ALA A 104 5.45 -7.92 1.85
C ALA A 104 4.06 -8.31 1.33
N ALA A 105 3.92 -8.57 0.02
CA ALA A 105 2.67 -9.01 -0.58
C ALA A 105 2.17 -10.34 0.00
N LYS A 106 3.07 -11.31 0.22
CA LYS A 106 2.72 -12.58 0.90
C LYS A 106 2.24 -12.34 2.33
N GLY A 107 2.94 -11.49 3.08
CA GLY A 107 2.57 -11.13 4.45
C GLY A 107 1.21 -10.43 4.49
N PHE A 108 0.99 -9.47 3.61
CA PHE A 108 -0.27 -8.74 3.48
C PHE A 108 -1.44 -9.67 3.11
N LYS A 109 -1.28 -10.53 2.10
CA LYS A 109 -2.30 -11.51 1.71
C LYS A 109 -2.70 -12.43 2.87
N ARG A 110 -1.72 -12.86 3.69
CA ARG A 110 -2.01 -13.64 4.89
C ARG A 110 -2.82 -12.85 5.91
N LEU A 111 -2.49 -11.56 6.13
CA LEU A 111 -3.22 -10.70 7.05
C LEU A 111 -4.66 -10.46 6.56
N GLN A 112 -4.85 -10.19 5.26
CA GLN A 112 -6.16 -10.04 4.64
C GLN A 112 -7.01 -11.30 4.78
N LYS A 113 -6.42 -12.48 4.57
CA LYS A 113 -7.14 -13.75 4.75
C LYS A 113 -7.65 -13.91 6.17
N ILE A 114 -6.82 -13.67 7.17
CA ILE A 114 -7.23 -13.73 8.60
C ILE A 114 -8.34 -12.72 8.87
N ALA A 115 -8.20 -11.49 8.39
CA ALA A 115 -9.21 -10.45 8.57
C ALA A 115 -10.55 -10.83 7.93
N ALA A 116 -10.54 -11.39 6.72
CA ALA A 116 -11.74 -11.84 6.02
C ALA A 116 -12.44 -13.01 6.74
N GLU A 117 -11.68 -13.96 7.30
CA GLU A 117 -12.23 -15.05 8.11
C GLU A 117 -12.91 -14.51 9.38
N LEU A 118 -12.32 -13.50 10.01
CA LEU A 118 -12.87 -12.86 11.20
C LEU A 118 -14.13 -12.02 10.91
N GLU A 119 -14.25 -11.43 9.71
CA GLU A 119 -15.44 -10.65 9.33
C GLU A 119 -16.74 -11.47 9.33
N ALA A 120 -16.67 -12.78 9.15
CA ALA A 120 -17.81 -13.69 9.22
C ALA A 120 -18.27 -13.99 10.66
N VAL A 121 -17.51 -13.58 11.68
CA VAL A 121 -17.83 -13.84 13.09
C VAL A 121 -18.88 -12.85 13.57
N GLU A 122 -19.98 -13.36 14.13
CA GLU A 122 -21.05 -12.55 14.71
C GLU A 122 -20.84 -12.29 16.20
N GLY A 123 -21.47 -11.25 16.73
CA GLY A 123 -21.46 -10.89 18.13
C GLY A 123 -20.65 -9.63 18.43
N ASP A 124 -20.61 -9.26 19.71
CA ASP A 124 -19.89 -8.11 20.23
C ASP A 124 -18.69 -8.56 21.07
N GLY A 125 -17.57 -7.90 20.89
CA GLY A 125 -16.36 -8.19 21.63
C GLY A 125 -16.33 -7.56 23.02
N SER A 126 -15.37 -7.99 23.84
CA SER A 126 -15.16 -7.52 25.22
C SER A 126 -14.24 -6.30 25.23
N ALA A 127 -14.73 -5.17 25.74
CA ALA A 127 -13.90 -3.97 25.91
C ALA A 127 -12.69 -4.19 26.82
N ASP A 128 -12.84 -5.05 27.84
CA ASP A 128 -11.77 -5.36 28.79
C ASP A 128 -10.63 -6.15 28.12
N GLU A 129 -10.97 -7.15 27.31
CA GLU A 129 -10.01 -7.96 26.56
C GLU A 129 -9.30 -7.15 25.45
N GLN A 130 -10.02 -6.24 24.82
CA GLN A 130 -9.47 -5.38 23.76
C GLN A 130 -8.59 -4.25 24.30
N GLY A 131 -8.86 -3.78 25.53
CA GLY A 131 -8.21 -2.61 26.14
C GLY A 131 -6.68 -2.61 26.05
N PRO A 132 -5.99 -3.66 26.47
CA PRO A 132 -4.53 -3.75 26.41
C PRO A 132 -3.96 -3.61 24.99
N TYR A 133 -4.59 -4.21 24.00
CA TYR A 133 -4.15 -4.14 22.60
C TYR A 133 -4.36 -2.74 22.00
N ARG A 134 -5.50 -2.12 22.28
CA ARG A 134 -5.78 -0.74 21.89
C ARG A 134 -4.78 0.24 22.52
N ALA A 135 -4.40 0.03 23.79
CA ALA A 135 -3.41 0.84 24.48
C ALA A 135 -2.02 0.69 23.84
N ARG A 136 -1.56 -0.53 23.59
CA ARG A 136 -0.27 -0.82 22.94
C ARG A 136 -0.20 -0.24 21.54
N PHE A 137 -1.27 -0.35 20.73
CA PHE A 137 -1.34 0.22 19.40
C PHE A 137 -1.22 1.75 19.43
N ARG A 138 -1.97 2.39 20.34
CA ARG A 138 -1.94 3.84 20.52
C ARG A 138 -0.59 4.33 21.01
N GLU A 139 0.03 3.61 21.94
CA GLU A 139 1.38 3.90 22.43
C GLU A 139 2.42 3.82 21.32
N ALA A 140 2.33 2.83 20.44
CA ALA A 140 3.22 2.72 19.29
C ALA A 140 3.09 3.93 18.34
N LEU A 141 1.86 4.39 18.09
CA LEU A 141 1.62 5.57 17.26
C LEU A 141 2.04 6.87 17.96
N ALA A 142 1.90 6.96 19.27
CA ALA A 142 2.34 8.11 20.06
C ALA A 142 3.87 8.20 20.18
N ASP A 143 4.58 7.09 19.94
CA ASP A 143 6.03 7.01 19.89
C ASP A 143 6.53 7.32 18.47
N ASP A 144 6.40 8.58 18.07
CA ASP A 144 6.84 9.12 16.77
C ASP A 144 6.31 8.33 15.56
N LEU A 145 5.01 7.97 15.56
CA LEU A 145 4.34 7.23 14.50
C LEU A 145 5.05 5.90 14.17
N ASN A 146 5.44 5.15 15.19
CA ASN A 146 6.18 3.89 15.05
C ASN A 146 5.31 2.79 14.41
N ALA A 147 5.14 2.91 13.08
CA ALA A 147 4.31 1.99 12.31
C ALA A 147 4.76 0.51 12.42
N PRO A 148 6.06 0.16 12.43
CA PRO A 148 6.49 -1.23 12.65
C PRO A 148 6.01 -1.80 13.99
N ARG A 149 6.08 -1.01 15.06
CA ARG A 149 5.62 -1.40 16.40
C ARG A 149 4.08 -1.54 16.43
N ALA A 150 3.36 -0.65 15.76
CA ALA A 150 1.91 -0.76 15.59
C ALA A 150 1.54 -2.02 14.79
N MET A 151 2.24 -2.32 13.69
CA MET A 151 2.04 -3.54 12.91
C MET A 151 2.35 -4.82 13.68
N ALA A 152 3.32 -4.78 14.61
CA ALA A 152 3.55 -5.92 15.50
C ALA A 152 2.33 -6.21 16.38
N VAL A 153 1.65 -5.18 16.90
CA VAL A 153 0.41 -5.35 17.67
C VAL A 153 -0.71 -5.95 16.79
N VAL A 154 -0.83 -5.51 15.54
CA VAL A 154 -1.80 -6.09 14.58
C VAL A 154 -1.54 -7.59 14.40
N TRP A 155 -0.28 -7.99 14.23
CA TRP A 155 0.08 -9.39 14.11
C TRP A 155 -0.09 -10.21 15.39
N ASP A 156 0.12 -9.60 16.56
CA ASP A 156 -0.19 -10.23 17.85
C ASP A 156 -1.68 -10.56 17.93
N VAL A 157 -2.56 -9.61 17.56
CA VAL A 157 -4.00 -9.81 17.49
C VAL A 157 -4.36 -10.89 16.46
N ALA A 158 -3.79 -10.80 15.24
CA ALA A 158 -4.07 -11.73 14.16
C ALA A 158 -3.75 -13.20 14.50
N ARG A 159 -2.75 -13.42 15.38
CA ARG A 159 -2.25 -14.75 15.75
C ARG A 159 -2.62 -15.16 17.17
N SER A 160 -3.43 -14.37 17.86
CA SER A 160 -3.77 -14.64 19.26
C SER A 160 -4.67 -15.87 19.34
N ASP A 161 -4.24 -16.84 20.13
CA ASP A 161 -5.06 -17.99 20.52
C ASP A 161 -5.86 -17.71 21.82
N SER A 162 -5.56 -16.60 22.51
CA SER A 162 -6.19 -16.23 23.77
C SER A 162 -7.35 -15.25 23.62
N LEU A 163 -7.42 -14.51 22.52
CA LEU A 163 -8.53 -13.62 22.19
C LEU A 163 -9.64 -14.39 21.48
N ALA A 164 -10.88 -14.10 21.83
CA ALA A 164 -12.02 -14.54 21.04
C ALA A 164 -11.97 -13.93 19.62
N ASP A 165 -12.47 -14.64 18.63
CA ASP A 165 -12.43 -14.18 17.23
C ASP A 165 -13.19 -12.85 17.04
N VAL A 166 -14.26 -12.63 17.79
CA VAL A 166 -14.99 -11.36 17.79
C VAL A 166 -14.14 -10.20 18.28
N ASP A 167 -13.29 -10.40 19.31
CA ASP A 167 -12.38 -9.37 19.82
C ASP A 167 -11.27 -9.08 18.82
N ARG A 168 -10.75 -10.12 18.17
CA ARG A 168 -9.75 -9.99 17.10
C ARG A 168 -10.29 -9.18 15.93
N ARG A 169 -11.52 -9.48 15.48
CA ARG A 169 -12.24 -8.73 14.44
C ARG A 169 -12.36 -7.24 14.81
N ASP A 170 -12.88 -6.95 16.00
CA ASP A 170 -13.17 -5.60 16.45
C ASP A 170 -11.87 -4.77 16.63
N LEU A 171 -10.77 -5.40 17.04
CA LEU A 171 -9.46 -4.78 17.11
C LEU A 171 -8.91 -4.47 15.72
N MET A 172 -9.01 -5.39 14.76
CA MET A 172 -8.57 -5.13 13.39
C MET A 172 -9.35 -3.98 12.74
N ARG A 173 -10.68 -3.97 12.91
CA ARG A 173 -11.53 -2.86 12.47
C ARG A 173 -11.16 -1.53 13.11
N ALA A 174 -10.76 -1.55 14.40
CA ALA A 174 -10.36 -0.34 15.12
C ALA A 174 -8.99 0.20 14.70
N PHE A 175 -8.07 -0.66 14.23
CA PHE A 175 -6.73 -0.27 13.81
C PHE A 175 -6.69 0.19 12.35
N ASP A 176 -7.56 -0.36 11.51
CA ASP A 176 -7.53 -0.13 10.06
C ASP A 176 -7.76 1.33 9.61
N PRO A 177 -8.57 2.17 10.26
CA PRO A 177 -8.67 3.59 9.91
C PRO A 177 -7.33 4.34 9.94
N VAL A 178 -6.39 3.89 10.76
CA VAL A 178 -5.02 4.45 10.82
C VAL A 178 -4.12 3.79 9.77
N LEU A 179 -4.21 2.47 9.63
CA LEU A 179 -3.35 1.70 8.73
C LEU A 179 -3.75 1.87 7.26
N GLY A 180 -5.06 1.94 6.97
CA GLY A 180 -5.61 2.06 5.62
C GLY A 180 -5.29 0.84 4.76
N LEU A 181 -5.38 -0.36 5.34
CA LEU A 181 -5.11 -1.65 4.70
C LEU A 181 -6.38 -2.39 4.28
N GLN A 182 -7.56 -1.81 4.55
CA GLN A 182 -8.87 -2.39 4.25
C GLN A 182 -9.10 -3.75 4.92
N LEU A 183 -8.62 -3.91 6.16
CA LEU A 183 -8.73 -5.15 6.93
C LEU A 183 -10.16 -5.43 7.42
N GLY A 184 -10.99 -4.40 7.55
CA GLY A 184 -12.39 -4.51 7.98
C GLY A 184 -13.42 -4.40 6.85
N CYS A 185 -12.97 -4.33 5.60
CA CYS A 185 -13.85 -4.40 4.45
C CYS A 185 -13.91 -5.87 4.00
N ALA A 186 -15.12 -6.39 3.76
CA ALA A 186 -15.24 -7.61 2.99
C ALA A 186 -14.41 -7.40 1.72
N SER A 187 -13.30 -8.11 1.66
CA SER A 187 -12.32 -7.93 0.61
C SER A 187 -13.04 -7.98 -0.72
N THR A 188 -13.08 -6.84 -1.43
CA THR A 188 -12.94 -6.89 -2.87
C THR A 188 -11.47 -7.26 -3.14
N ALA A 189 -10.97 -8.31 -2.47
CA ALA A 189 -9.83 -9.01 -2.96
C ALA A 189 -10.18 -9.30 -4.40
N VAL A 190 -9.46 -8.70 -5.31
CA VAL A 190 -9.37 -9.24 -6.65
C VAL A 190 -9.11 -10.72 -6.38
N SER A 191 -10.15 -11.52 -6.51
CA SER A 191 -10.05 -12.95 -6.29
C SER A 191 -8.90 -13.39 -7.19
N ASP A 192 -7.86 -14.00 -6.61
CA ASP A 192 -6.82 -14.68 -7.39
C ASP A 192 -7.41 -15.91 -8.13
N GLU A 193 -8.71 -16.08 -8.06
CA GLU A 193 -9.47 -16.95 -8.92
C GLU A 193 -9.59 -16.25 -10.26
N TRP A 194 -8.57 -16.44 -11.06
CA TRP A 194 -8.66 -16.18 -12.47
C TRP A 194 -9.86 -17.00 -12.97
N GLU A 195 -10.79 -16.32 -13.60
CA GLU A 195 -11.94 -17.00 -14.17
C GLU A 195 -11.42 -17.99 -15.22
N SER A 196 -11.99 -19.18 -15.26
CA SER A 196 -11.74 -20.16 -16.29
C SER A 196 -13.02 -20.37 -17.07
N ASP A 197 -12.97 -20.04 -18.35
CA ASP A 197 -14.01 -20.30 -19.31
C ASP A 197 -13.32 -20.90 -20.55
N PRO A 198 -13.64 -22.15 -20.91
CA PRO A 198 -12.98 -22.83 -22.03
C PRO A 198 -12.97 -22.03 -23.34
N ARG A 199 -13.98 -21.18 -23.58
CA ARG A 199 -14.04 -20.32 -24.78
C ARG A 199 -13.02 -19.20 -24.70
N ILE A 200 -12.95 -18.52 -23.55
CA ILE A 200 -12.05 -17.39 -23.33
C ILE A 200 -10.60 -17.89 -23.25
N ASP A 201 -10.37 -19.00 -22.57
CA ASP A 201 -9.06 -19.66 -22.48
C ASP A 201 -8.56 -20.08 -23.89
N GLY A 202 -9.47 -20.53 -24.76
CA GLY A 202 -9.17 -20.82 -26.15
C GLY A 202 -8.78 -19.58 -26.97
N LEU A 203 -9.48 -18.45 -26.79
CA LEU A 203 -9.15 -17.17 -27.41
C LEU A 203 -7.81 -16.61 -26.90
N LEU A 204 -7.51 -16.77 -25.62
CA LEU A 204 -6.19 -16.41 -25.07
C LEU A 204 -5.06 -17.23 -25.67
N ALA A 205 -5.26 -18.53 -25.86
CA ALA A 205 -4.29 -19.39 -26.53
C ALA A 205 -4.10 -18.98 -27.99
N GLU A 206 -5.19 -18.67 -28.74
CA GLU A 206 -5.12 -18.14 -30.10
C GLU A 206 -4.30 -16.85 -30.17
N ARG A 207 -4.59 -15.88 -29.27
CA ARG A 207 -3.83 -14.63 -29.19
C ARG A 207 -2.34 -14.87 -28.91
N ASN A 208 -2.03 -15.79 -28.03
CA ASN A 208 -0.63 -16.08 -27.67
C ASN A 208 0.12 -16.69 -28.85
N ASN A 209 -0.47 -17.68 -29.52
CA ASN A 209 0.09 -18.28 -30.73
C ASN A 209 0.29 -17.27 -31.85
N ALA A 210 -0.68 -16.35 -32.06
CA ALA A 210 -0.57 -15.27 -33.01
C ALA A 210 0.62 -14.32 -32.69
N ARG A 211 0.82 -13.98 -31.41
CA ARG A 211 1.98 -13.17 -30.97
C ARG A 211 3.32 -13.86 -31.23
N GLU A 212 3.42 -15.16 -30.96
CA GLU A 212 4.61 -15.96 -31.24
C GLU A 212 4.90 -16.02 -32.74
N ALA A 213 3.84 -16.15 -33.56
CA ALA A 213 3.93 -16.12 -35.01
C ALA A 213 4.11 -14.70 -35.61
N LYS A 214 4.12 -13.64 -34.75
CA LYS A 214 4.15 -12.22 -35.14
C LYS A 214 2.97 -11.80 -36.01
N ASP A 215 1.84 -12.49 -35.92
CA ASP A 215 0.55 -12.11 -36.54
C ASP A 215 -0.16 -11.13 -35.58
N TRP A 216 0.23 -9.87 -35.68
CA TRP A 216 -0.31 -8.81 -34.84
C TRP A 216 -1.79 -8.52 -35.12
N ALA A 217 -2.25 -8.76 -36.37
CA ALA A 217 -3.64 -8.53 -36.76
C ALA A 217 -4.59 -9.47 -36.00
N THR A 218 -4.26 -10.75 -35.95
CA THR A 218 -5.04 -11.74 -35.18
C THR A 218 -4.95 -11.47 -33.67
N ALA A 219 -3.77 -11.13 -33.14
CA ALA A 219 -3.58 -10.84 -31.72
C ALA A 219 -4.42 -9.62 -31.27
N ASP A 220 -4.47 -8.56 -32.06
CA ASP A 220 -5.25 -7.35 -31.77
C ASP A 220 -6.75 -7.61 -31.91
N ARG A 221 -7.18 -8.36 -32.92
CA ARG A 221 -8.58 -8.75 -33.07
C ARG A 221 -9.13 -9.49 -31.86
N VAL A 222 -8.39 -10.47 -31.36
CA VAL A 222 -8.81 -11.24 -30.16
C VAL A 222 -8.82 -10.36 -28.92
N ARG A 223 -7.84 -9.47 -28.75
CA ARG A 223 -7.83 -8.52 -27.64
C ARG A 223 -9.07 -7.62 -27.66
N ASP A 224 -9.39 -7.06 -28.81
CA ASP A 224 -10.51 -6.13 -28.97
C ASP A 224 -11.88 -6.85 -28.80
N GLU A 225 -11.98 -8.10 -29.22
CA GLU A 225 -13.13 -8.96 -28.99
C GLU A 225 -13.38 -9.20 -27.51
N LEU A 226 -12.35 -9.60 -26.77
CA LEU A 226 -12.44 -9.84 -25.32
C LEU A 226 -12.69 -8.54 -24.55
N ALA A 227 -12.08 -7.43 -24.96
CA ALA A 227 -12.33 -6.12 -24.36
C ALA A 227 -13.78 -5.64 -24.55
N ALA A 228 -14.39 -5.92 -25.70
CA ALA A 228 -15.81 -5.61 -25.99
C ALA A 228 -16.77 -6.40 -25.08
N GLU A 229 -16.37 -7.59 -24.62
CA GLU A 229 -17.11 -8.42 -23.66
C GLU A 229 -16.83 -8.03 -22.20
N GLY A 230 -16.07 -6.97 -21.95
CA GLY A 230 -15.70 -6.53 -20.60
C GLY A 230 -14.62 -7.40 -19.94
N ILE A 231 -13.84 -8.13 -20.73
CA ILE A 231 -12.78 -9.00 -20.26
C ILE A 231 -11.45 -8.25 -20.33
N GLU A 232 -10.74 -8.24 -19.24
CA GLU A 232 -9.37 -7.70 -19.12
C GLU A 232 -8.36 -8.84 -19.16
N ILE A 233 -7.41 -8.74 -20.10
CA ILE A 233 -6.32 -9.71 -20.24
C ILE A 233 -5.10 -9.18 -19.48
N VAL A 234 -4.50 -10.02 -18.65
CA VAL A 234 -3.25 -9.75 -17.93
C VAL A 234 -2.20 -10.74 -18.40
N ASP A 235 -1.14 -10.23 -19.03
CA ASP A 235 0.01 -11.05 -19.43
C ASP A 235 0.89 -11.30 -18.18
N SER A 236 1.14 -12.56 -17.84
CA SER A 236 2.02 -12.96 -16.72
C SER A 236 3.15 -13.87 -17.22
N PRO A 237 4.25 -14.02 -16.44
CA PRO A 237 5.33 -14.95 -16.77
C PRO A 237 4.88 -16.42 -16.89
N GLU A 238 3.74 -16.76 -16.27
CA GLU A 238 3.14 -18.11 -16.28
C GLU A 238 2.10 -18.27 -17.43
N GLY A 239 1.90 -17.22 -18.24
CA GLY A 239 0.95 -17.17 -19.35
C GLY A 239 -0.10 -16.07 -19.17
N PRO A 240 -0.88 -15.78 -20.25
CA PRO A 240 -1.95 -14.80 -20.17
C PRO A 240 -3.09 -15.32 -19.30
N ARG A 241 -3.64 -14.44 -18.46
CA ARG A 241 -4.79 -14.69 -17.60
C ARG A 241 -5.84 -13.62 -17.84
N TRP A 242 -7.06 -13.84 -17.41
CA TRP A 242 -8.16 -12.92 -17.66
C TRP A 242 -9.09 -12.78 -16.44
N ARG A 243 -9.80 -11.65 -16.41
CA ARG A 243 -10.87 -11.37 -15.45
C ARG A 243 -11.94 -10.50 -16.10
N ARG A 244 -13.15 -10.52 -15.57
CA ARG A 244 -14.20 -9.55 -15.95
C ARG A 244 -13.96 -8.22 -15.22
N LYS A 245 -14.20 -7.12 -15.96
CA LYS A 245 -14.11 -5.76 -15.38
C LYS A 245 -15.26 -5.45 -14.45
#